data_8646379a4caa9bc8f582c5efe35c687e
#
_entry.id   8646379a4caa9bc8f582c5efe35c687e
#
_cell.length_a   1.000
_cell.length_b   1.000
_cell.length_c   1.000
_cell.angle_alpha   90.00
_cell.angle_beta   90.00
_cell.angle_gamma   90.00
#
_symmetry.space_group_name_H-M   'P 1'
#
loop_
_entity.id
_entity.type
_entity.pdbx_description
1 polymer ?
#
loop_
_entity_poly.entity_id
_entity_poly.type
_entity_poly.pdbx_seq_one_letter_code
_entity_poly.pdbx_strand_id
1 'polypeptide(L)'
;DVLDLFSGTGSITYEFASRGAHSVTSVELNFKHQRFIEQTIRNFGIEDICKSYRSDAFRYLKDCRRQYDVIFADAPFELQEVGTLPNLIFQNELLRDADSLLIVEHSEADRFKDDPHLWQVRSYGKVNFSLFKNIKQE
;
A
#
# COMPACT_ATOMS: atom_id res chain seq x y z
N ASP A 1 -6.51 -5.21 -8.68
CA ASP A 1 -6.72 -5.29 -7.23
C ASP A 1 -5.64 -4.47 -6.52
N VAL A 2 -6.07 -3.55 -5.66
CA VAL A 2 -5.21 -2.61 -4.95
C VAL A 2 -5.32 -2.81 -3.45
N LEU A 3 -4.17 -2.73 -2.75
CA LEU A 3 -4.10 -2.67 -1.29
C LEU A 3 -3.51 -1.32 -0.90
N ASP A 4 -4.26 -0.55 -0.11
CA ASP A 4 -3.85 0.76 0.40
C ASP A 4 -3.57 0.65 1.89
N LEU A 5 -2.29 0.60 2.25
CA LEU A 5 -1.82 0.50 3.63
C LEU A 5 -1.61 1.90 4.22
N PHE A 6 -1.91 2.04 5.51
CA PHE A 6 -1.85 3.35 6.20
C PHE A 6 -2.73 4.38 5.49
N SER A 7 -3.98 4.02 5.27
CA SER A 7 -4.87 4.77 4.36
C SER A 7 -5.23 6.18 4.81
N GLY A 8 -5.06 6.51 6.10
CA GLY A 8 -5.45 7.81 6.64
C GLY A 8 -6.93 8.07 6.42
N THR A 9 -7.26 9.15 5.70
CA THR A 9 -8.65 9.48 5.37
C THR A 9 -9.12 8.87 4.05
N GLY A 10 -8.27 8.06 3.39
CA GLY A 10 -8.65 7.26 2.24
C GLY A 10 -8.46 7.90 0.87
N SER A 11 -7.73 9.02 0.78
CA SER A 11 -7.55 9.74 -0.49
C SER A 11 -7.04 8.85 -1.62
N ILE A 12 -6.05 8.00 -1.33
CA ILE A 12 -5.48 7.08 -2.32
C ILE A 12 -6.50 6.00 -2.69
N THR A 13 -7.24 5.47 -1.72
CA THR A 13 -8.30 4.49 -1.96
C THR A 13 -9.32 5.01 -2.96
N TYR A 14 -9.82 6.23 -2.76
CA TYR A 14 -10.83 6.82 -3.63
C TYR A 14 -10.28 7.11 -5.02
N GLU A 15 -9.02 7.54 -5.11
CA GLU A 15 -8.37 7.83 -6.37
C GLU A 15 -8.25 6.56 -7.23
N PHE A 16 -7.82 5.44 -6.65
CA PHE A 16 -7.76 4.17 -7.38
C PHE A 16 -9.14 3.71 -7.82
N ALA A 17 -10.15 3.85 -6.96
CA ALA A 17 -11.52 3.50 -7.31
C ALA A 17 -12.04 4.34 -8.47
N SER A 18 -11.77 5.66 -8.46
CA SER A 18 -12.22 6.58 -9.51
C SER A 18 -11.55 6.31 -10.86
N ARG A 19 -10.35 5.72 -10.84
CA ARG A 19 -9.60 5.38 -12.05
C ARG A 19 -9.86 3.98 -12.56
N GLY A 20 -10.84 3.28 -11.99
CA GLY A 20 -11.31 2.00 -12.52
C GLY A 20 -10.66 0.77 -11.93
N ALA A 21 -10.10 0.84 -10.73
CA ALA A 21 -9.60 -0.34 -10.04
C ALA A 21 -10.72 -1.38 -9.89
N HIS A 22 -10.39 -2.66 -10.08
CA HIS A 22 -11.33 -3.75 -9.90
C HIS A 22 -11.76 -3.85 -8.43
N SER A 23 -10.82 -3.75 -7.51
CA SER A 23 -11.08 -3.70 -6.07
C SER A 23 -10.01 -2.90 -5.37
N VAL A 24 -10.37 -2.24 -4.28
CA VAL A 24 -9.43 -1.54 -3.39
C VAL A 24 -9.70 -1.97 -1.96
N THR A 25 -8.68 -2.50 -1.31
CA THR A 25 -8.71 -2.84 0.11
C THR A 25 -7.93 -1.78 0.88
N SER A 26 -8.61 -1.09 1.79
CA SER A 26 -8.03 -0.04 2.63
C SER A 26 -7.76 -0.59 4.02
N VAL A 27 -6.55 -0.37 4.54
CA VAL A 27 -6.14 -0.79 5.89
C VAL A 27 -5.69 0.43 6.67
N GLU A 28 -6.39 0.72 7.76
CA GLU A 28 -6.12 1.88 8.62
C GLU A 28 -6.32 1.51 10.08
N LEU A 29 -5.33 1.79 10.92
CA LEU A 29 -5.35 1.46 12.35
C LEU A 29 -6.19 2.44 13.16
N ASN A 30 -6.16 3.73 12.82
CA ASN A 30 -6.85 4.77 13.56
C ASN A 30 -8.37 4.61 13.42
N PHE A 31 -9.05 4.48 14.55
CA PHE A 31 -10.50 4.20 14.58
C PHE A 31 -11.31 5.30 13.87
N LYS A 32 -10.99 6.57 14.13
CA LYS A 32 -11.73 7.70 13.53
C LYS A 32 -11.52 7.77 12.02
N HIS A 33 -10.29 7.57 11.56
CA HIS A 33 -9.97 7.57 10.14
C HIS A 33 -10.64 6.42 9.42
N GLN A 34 -10.59 5.23 9.99
CA GLN A 34 -11.20 4.06 9.37
C GLN A 34 -12.72 4.20 9.29
N ARG A 35 -13.36 4.74 10.32
CA ARG A 35 -14.81 5.02 10.27
C ARG A 35 -15.15 6.07 9.21
N PHE A 36 -14.31 7.09 9.07
CA PHE A 36 -14.48 8.08 8.01
C PHE A 36 -14.41 7.44 6.62
N ILE A 37 -13.46 6.52 6.42
CA ILE A 37 -13.35 5.79 5.16
C ILE A 37 -14.61 4.97 4.89
N GLU A 38 -15.09 4.21 5.86
CA GLU A 38 -16.34 3.43 5.71
C GLU A 38 -17.51 4.31 5.32
N GLN A 39 -17.66 5.44 6.00
CA GLN A 39 -18.74 6.37 5.71
C GLN A 39 -18.64 6.97 4.31
N THR A 40 -17.42 7.31 3.89
CA THR A 40 -17.15 7.88 2.57
C THR A 40 -17.45 6.87 1.46
N ILE A 41 -17.05 5.61 1.65
CA ILE A 41 -17.36 4.52 0.71
C ILE A 41 -18.87 4.39 0.53
N ARG A 42 -19.64 4.41 1.60
CA ARG A 42 -21.10 4.36 1.54
C ARG A 42 -21.69 5.57 0.83
N ASN A 43 -21.20 6.77 1.17
CA ASN A 43 -21.70 8.02 0.58
C ASN A 43 -21.46 8.08 -0.92
N PHE A 44 -20.36 7.49 -1.40
CA PHE A 44 -20.07 7.42 -2.83
C PHE A 44 -20.71 6.22 -3.53
N GLY A 45 -21.32 5.30 -2.78
CA GLY A 45 -21.94 4.11 -3.36
C GLY A 45 -20.94 3.16 -4.01
N ILE A 46 -19.72 3.04 -3.46
CA ILE A 46 -18.65 2.21 -4.03
C ILE A 46 -18.30 1.00 -3.15
N GLU A 47 -19.26 0.49 -2.38
CA GLU A 47 -19.04 -0.64 -1.48
C GLU A 47 -18.69 -1.94 -2.22
N ASP A 48 -19.08 -2.06 -3.47
CA ASP A 48 -18.76 -3.21 -4.31
C ASP A 48 -17.30 -3.20 -4.80
N ILE A 49 -16.65 -2.03 -4.78
CA ILE A 49 -15.25 -1.87 -5.20
C ILE A 49 -14.33 -1.78 -3.99
N CYS A 50 -14.69 -0.99 -2.98
CA CYS A 50 -13.85 -0.65 -1.84
C CYS A 50 -14.28 -1.36 -0.57
N LYS A 51 -13.30 -1.95 0.14
CA LYS A 51 -13.46 -2.53 1.47
C LYS A 51 -12.47 -1.86 2.41
N SER A 52 -12.90 -1.56 3.64
CA SER A 52 -12.06 -0.92 4.64
C SER A 52 -11.96 -1.78 5.88
N TYR A 53 -10.73 -1.98 6.37
CA TYR A 53 -10.47 -2.76 7.57
C TYR A 53 -9.69 -1.92 8.58
N ARG A 54 -10.09 -2.04 9.85
CA ARG A 54 -9.33 -1.45 10.94
C ARG A 54 -8.30 -2.47 11.42
N SER A 55 -7.03 -2.24 11.07
CA SER A 55 -5.94 -3.14 11.43
C SER A 55 -4.60 -2.42 11.38
N ASP A 56 -3.64 -2.90 12.17
CA ASP A 56 -2.23 -2.59 11.96
C ASP A 56 -1.82 -3.20 10.61
N ALA A 57 -1.13 -2.41 9.79
CA ALA A 57 -0.71 -2.83 8.46
C ALA A 57 0.19 -4.06 8.48
N PHE A 58 1.15 -4.12 9.41
CA PHE A 58 2.07 -5.26 9.53
C PHE A 58 1.35 -6.54 9.91
N ARG A 59 0.40 -6.44 10.83
CA ARG A 59 -0.42 -7.58 11.24
C ARG A 59 -1.30 -8.06 10.08
N TYR A 60 -1.90 -7.13 9.35
CA TYR A 60 -2.69 -7.47 8.17
C TYR A 60 -1.86 -8.25 7.16
N LEU A 61 -0.65 -7.77 6.87
CA LEU A 61 0.24 -8.41 5.89
C LEU A 61 0.70 -9.79 6.32
N LYS A 62 0.94 -10.01 7.62
CA LYS A 62 1.35 -11.32 8.14
C LYS A 62 0.30 -12.40 7.90
N ASP A 63 -0.97 -12.02 8.02
CA ASP A 63 -2.09 -12.96 7.87
C ASP A 63 -2.66 -12.98 6.45
N CYS A 64 -2.21 -12.08 5.59
CA CYS A 64 -2.74 -11.93 4.23
C CYS A 64 -2.30 -13.09 3.34
N ARG A 65 -3.25 -13.65 2.60
CA ARG A 65 -3.01 -14.69 1.58
C ARG A 65 -3.49 -14.27 0.19
N ARG A 66 -4.04 -13.07 0.08
CA ARG A 66 -4.53 -12.52 -1.17
C ARG A 66 -3.40 -11.80 -1.90
N GLN A 67 -3.40 -11.88 -3.23
CA GLN A 67 -2.43 -11.16 -4.06
C GLN A 67 -3.05 -9.89 -4.64
N TYR A 68 -2.19 -8.90 -4.88
CA TYR A 68 -2.59 -7.58 -5.38
C TYR A 68 -1.74 -7.20 -6.58
N ASP A 69 -2.31 -6.36 -7.44
CA ASP A 69 -1.58 -5.76 -8.57
C ASP A 69 -0.79 -4.53 -8.13
N VAL A 70 -1.32 -3.79 -7.16
CA VAL A 70 -0.65 -2.62 -6.58
C VAL A 70 -0.83 -2.66 -5.07
N ILE A 71 0.27 -2.48 -4.35
CA ILE A 71 0.26 -2.23 -2.90
C ILE A 71 0.89 -0.87 -2.68
N PHE A 72 0.14 0.05 -2.06
CA PHE A 72 0.59 1.40 -1.74
C PHE A 72 0.73 1.55 -0.23
N ALA A 73 1.84 2.16 0.21
CA ALA A 73 2.09 2.39 1.63
C ALA A 73 2.65 3.79 1.87
N ASP A 74 1.93 4.59 2.65
CA ASP A 74 2.37 5.91 3.11
C ASP A 74 2.34 5.90 4.64
N ALA A 75 3.39 5.34 5.25
CA ALA A 75 3.47 5.18 6.69
C ALA A 75 3.93 6.46 7.39
N PRO A 76 3.56 6.65 8.66
CA PRO A 76 4.09 7.76 9.46
C PRO A 76 5.62 7.76 9.48
N PHE A 77 6.23 8.95 9.42
CA PHE A 77 7.68 9.11 9.33
C PHE A 77 8.44 8.46 10.50
N GLU A 78 7.84 8.47 11.69
CA GLU A 78 8.46 7.93 12.90
C GLU A 78 8.45 6.40 12.94
N LEU A 79 7.74 5.75 12.05
CA LEU A 79 7.56 4.30 12.07
C LEU A 79 8.77 3.61 11.45
N GLN A 80 9.67 3.12 12.30
CA GLN A 80 10.91 2.47 11.84
C GLN A 80 10.67 1.16 11.10
N GLU A 81 9.61 0.43 11.46
CA GLU A 81 9.25 -0.84 10.85
C GLU A 81 8.91 -0.74 9.35
N VAL A 82 8.71 0.47 8.84
CA VAL A 82 8.47 0.70 7.40
C VAL A 82 9.55 0.05 6.54
N GLY A 83 10.79 0.02 7.03
CA GLY A 83 11.89 -0.64 6.33
C GLY A 83 11.69 -2.14 6.11
N THR A 84 10.83 -2.77 6.89
CA THR A 84 10.54 -4.22 6.77
C THR A 84 9.40 -4.53 5.81
N LEU A 85 8.66 -3.52 5.32
CA LEU A 85 7.50 -3.74 4.46
C LEU A 85 7.83 -4.52 3.18
N PRO A 86 8.86 -4.13 2.41
CA PRO A 86 9.16 -4.89 1.18
C PRO A 86 9.43 -6.35 1.46
N ASN A 87 10.25 -6.65 2.46
CA ASN A 87 10.59 -8.02 2.81
C ASN A 87 9.34 -8.85 3.16
N LEU A 88 8.45 -8.30 3.97
CA LEU A 88 7.23 -8.98 4.37
C LEU A 88 6.32 -9.25 3.17
N ILE A 89 6.18 -8.28 2.27
CA ILE A 89 5.33 -8.41 1.08
C ILE A 89 5.90 -9.45 0.12
N PHE A 90 7.21 -9.44 -0.12
CA PHE A 90 7.83 -10.39 -1.05
C PHE A 90 7.94 -11.79 -0.45
N GLN A 91 8.21 -11.93 0.84
CA GLN A 91 8.21 -13.24 1.51
C GLN A 91 6.84 -13.92 1.46
N ASN A 92 5.77 -13.15 1.62
CA ASN A 92 4.41 -13.69 1.59
C ASN A 92 3.83 -13.74 0.17
N GLU A 93 4.61 -13.37 -0.84
CA GLU A 93 4.21 -13.42 -2.25
C GLU A 93 2.89 -12.67 -2.51
N LEU A 94 2.78 -11.44 -2.00
CA LEU A 94 1.55 -10.67 -2.07
C LEU A 94 1.38 -9.87 -3.37
N LEU A 95 2.42 -9.78 -4.22
CA LEU A 95 2.32 -9.20 -5.55
C LEU A 95 2.05 -10.31 -6.57
N ARG A 96 1.04 -10.09 -7.41
CA ARG A 96 0.47 -11.12 -8.29
C ARG A 96 1.44 -11.61 -9.37
N ASP A 97 2.12 -10.69 -10.04
CA ASP A 97 2.94 -11.02 -11.21
C ASP A 97 4.09 -10.03 -11.38
N ALA A 98 4.81 -10.15 -12.51
CA ALA A 98 5.99 -9.32 -12.81
C ALA A 98 5.65 -7.84 -13.04
N ASP A 99 4.41 -7.53 -13.38
CA ASP A 99 3.96 -6.16 -13.63
C ASP A 99 3.38 -5.51 -12.38
N SER A 100 3.17 -6.29 -11.31
CA SER A 100 2.63 -5.79 -10.05
C SER A 100 3.64 -4.90 -9.34
N LEU A 101 3.16 -3.90 -8.59
CA LEU A 101 4.00 -2.89 -7.96
C LEU A 101 3.71 -2.75 -6.47
N LEU A 102 4.78 -2.66 -5.69
CA LEU A 102 4.73 -2.07 -4.35
C LEU A 102 5.26 -0.65 -4.46
N ILE A 103 4.51 0.32 -3.93
CA ILE A 103 4.87 1.74 -3.92
C ILE A 103 4.92 2.19 -2.46
N VAL A 104 6.10 2.63 -2.00
CA VAL A 104 6.29 3.14 -0.64
C VAL A 104 6.68 4.61 -0.70
N GLU A 105 5.88 5.45 -0.05
CA GLU A 105 6.19 6.88 0.11
C GLU A 105 7.06 7.06 1.34
N HIS A 106 8.16 7.82 1.22
CA HIS A 106 9.11 8.06 2.31
C HIS A 106 9.89 9.36 2.12
N SER A 107 10.54 9.84 3.18
CA SER A 107 11.27 11.10 3.16
C SER A 107 12.75 10.95 2.78
N GLU A 108 13.37 9.81 3.04
CA GLU A 108 14.79 9.57 2.78
C GLU A 108 14.97 8.88 1.44
N ALA A 109 15.57 9.57 0.46
CA ALA A 109 15.64 9.09 -0.93
C ALA A 109 16.35 7.75 -1.10
N ASP A 110 17.33 7.43 -0.25
CA ASP A 110 18.14 6.21 -0.36
C ASP A 110 17.76 5.13 0.65
N ARG A 111 16.61 5.26 1.31
CA ARG A 111 16.19 4.33 2.37
C ARG A 111 16.19 2.87 1.94
N PHE A 112 15.81 2.60 0.69
CA PHE A 112 15.68 1.23 0.17
C PHE A 112 16.71 0.88 -0.89
N LYS A 113 17.80 1.64 -0.98
CA LYS A 113 18.79 1.51 -2.05
C LYS A 113 19.39 0.10 -2.20
N ASP A 114 19.47 -0.65 -1.11
CA ASP A 114 20.06 -1.99 -1.10
C ASP A 114 19.02 -3.12 -1.22
N ASP A 115 17.74 -2.77 -1.37
CA ASP A 115 16.69 -3.78 -1.49
C ASP A 115 16.75 -4.45 -2.87
N PRO A 116 16.80 -5.79 -2.93
CA PRO A 116 16.95 -6.51 -4.21
C PRO A 116 15.74 -6.38 -5.14
N HIS A 117 14.57 -6.00 -4.61
CA HIS A 117 13.36 -5.83 -5.41
C HIS A 117 13.12 -4.38 -5.83
N LEU A 118 13.97 -3.45 -5.39
CA LEU A 118 13.81 -2.03 -5.76
C LEU A 118 14.01 -1.87 -7.27
N TRP A 119 13.00 -1.28 -7.93
CA TRP A 119 13.01 -1.05 -9.36
C TRP A 119 13.34 0.39 -9.71
N GLN A 120 12.67 1.34 -9.07
CA GLN A 120 12.87 2.79 -9.31
C GLN A 120 12.62 3.58 -8.04
N VAL A 121 13.24 4.76 -7.96
CA VAL A 121 12.90 5.79 -6.98
C VAL A 121 12.52 7.04 -7.74
N ARG A 122 11.39 7.65 -7.40
CA ARG A 122 10.93 8.92 -7.97
C ARG A 122 10.81 9.94 -6.86
N SER A 123 11.46 11.09 -7.05
CA SER A 123 11.51 12.15 -6.03
C SER A 123 10.81 13.40 -6.51
N TYR A 124 9.97 13.96 -5.65
CA TYR A 124 9.22 15.18 -5.89
C TYR A 124 9.40 16.09 -4.66
N GLY A 125 10.34 17.04 -4.74
CA GLY A 125 10.70 17.85 -3.58
C GLY A 125 11.28 17.00 -2.47
N LYS A 126 10.65 17.00 -1.31
CA LYS A 126 11.06 16.21 -0.14
C LYS A 126 10.37 14.85 -0.04
N VAL A 127 9.50 14.54 -0.99
CA VAL A 127 8.75 13.29 -1.01
C VAL A 127 9.37 12.33 -1.99
N ASN A 128 9.58 11.09 -1.57
CA ASN A 128 10.16 10.04 -2.41
C ASN A 128 9.19 8.87 -2.50
N PHE A 129 9.11 8.29 -3.68
CA PHE A 129 8.35 7.06 -3.92
C PHE A 129 9.33 5.99 -4.39
N SER A 130 9.48 4.95 -3.60
CA SER A 130 10.23 3.76 -4.02
C SER A 130 9.26 2.74 -4.60
N LEU A 131 9.58 2.25 -5.79
CA LEU A 131 8.76 1.29 -6.53
C LEU A 131 9.50 -0.05 -6.58
N PHE A 132 8.81 -1.11 -6.19
CA PHE A 132 9.36 -2.45 -6.09
C PHE A 132 8.58 -3.41 -6.99
N LYS A 133 9.28 -4.37 -7.57
CA LYS A 133 8.69 -5.41 -8.42
C LYS A 133 9.20 -6.80 -8.06
N ASN A 134 8.47 -7.82 -8.49
CA ASN A 134 8.97 -9.18 -8.50
C ASN A 134 10.08 -9.27 -9.56
N ILE A 135 11.34 -9.07 -9.13
CA ILE A 135 12.48 -9.15 -10.02
C ILE A 135 12.98 -10.58 -10.01
N LYS A 136 12.97 -11.22 -11.20
CA LYS A 136 13.54 -12.56 -11.33
C LYS A 136 15.05 -12.44 -11.19
N GLN A 137 15.59 -13.10 -10.16
CA GLN A 137 17.04 -13.27 -10.06
C GLN A 137 17.44 -14.43 -10.98
N GLU A 138 18.24 -14.11 -11.94
CA GLU A 138 18.88 -15.11 -12.79
C GLU A 138 20.11 -15.69 -12.08
#